data_13f17d145807ca727ddce3c72706d0c0
#
_entry.id   13f17d145807ca727ddce3c72706d0c0
#
_cell.length_a   1.000
_cell.length_b   1.000
_cell.length_c   1.000
_cell.angle_alpha   90.00
_cell.angle_beta   90.00
_cell.angle_gamma   90.00
#
_symmetry.space_group_name_H-M   'P 1'
#
loop_
_entity.id
_entity.type
_entity.pdbx_description
1 polymer ?
#
loop_
_entity_poly.entity_id
_entity_poly.type
_entity_poly.pdbx_seq_one_letter_code
_entity_poly.pdbx_strand_id
1 'polypeptide(L)'
;GAFKGMDRFVARKAVAKVLDEAGLLVETKDLRNKVGRSERTDAVIEPRLSMQWFLKMADLVKPAIDGVKSKDITLHPPHTEKTYLYWMENIKDWCVSRQLWWGHQIPAWYDAEGNVVVCKTREEAVQALGTAQVSQDEDVMDTWFSSWLWPYSVFADNPEEEDYFYPTSTLVTGQDIIFFWVARMIMAGYEFKGKRPFKDVYFTGMVRDKKRRKMSKQLGNSPDPLDLIAQYGADGVRVGMLMTAPAGNDLLFDEDLCSQGSFFANKVWNAFRLVGMWETGADAMSASEALAVNWMRNRIGEALVELESSFTKYRLSEALMTTYKLVWDDFCSWYLEMVKPARGEKVSAEALEATKSIFNTL
;
A
#
# COMPACT_ATOMS: atom_id res chain seq x y z
N GLY A 1 -38.09 -32.16 -9.94
CA GLY A 1 -39.15 -32.33 -8.97
C GLY A 1 -40.13 -31.17 -9.08
N ALA A 2 -41.25 -31.19 -8.32
CA ALA A 2 -42.36 -30.24 -8.38
C ALA A 2 -41.95 -28.75 -8.23
N PHE A 3 -40.82 -28.45 -7.64
CA PHE A 3 -40.30 -27.09 -7.41
C PHE A 3 -39.25 -26.64 -8.40
N LYS A 4 -38.93 -27.47 -9.44
CA LYS A 4 -37.94 -27.13 -10.45
C LYS A 4 -38.38 -25.91 -11.27
N GLY A 5 -37.50 -24.88 -11.33
CA GLY A 5 -37.78 -23.64 -12.07
C GLY A 5 -38.49 -22.55 -11.27
N MET A 6 -38.89 -22.82 -10.03
CA MET A 6 -39.45 -21.79 -9.14
C MET A 6 -38.33 -20.87 -8.60
N ASP A 7 -38.66 -19.59 -8.38
CA ASP A 7 -37.84 -18.72 -7.57
C ASP A 7 -37.63 -19.33 -6.17
N ARG A 8 -36.42 -19.26 -5.65
CA ARG A 8 -35.99 -19.92 -4.39
C ARG A 8 -36.81 -19.48 -3.17
N PHE A 9 -37.23 -18.23 -3.10
CA PHE A 9 -38.06 -17.73 -1.99
C PHE A 9 -39.50 -18.18 -2.10
N VAL A 10 -39.99 -18.28 -3.33
CA VAL A 10 -41.32 -18.87 -3.62
C VAL A 10 -41.31 -20.36 -3.32
N ALA A 11 -40.26 -21.08 -3.76
CA ALA A 11 -40.06 -22.51 -3.51
C ALA A 11 -40.05 -22.83 -1.99
N ARG A 12 -39.32 -22.03 -1.18
CA ARG A 12 -39.31 -22.23 0.29
C ARG A 12 -40.70 -22.20 0.91
N LYS A 13 -41.54 -21.24 0.52
CA LYS A 13 -42.94 -21.16 0.99
C LYS A 13 -43.77 -22.33 0.50
N ALA A 14 -43.58 -22.73 -0.76
CA ALA A 14 -44.33 -23.86 -1.33
C ALA A 14 -43.93 -25.19 -0.68
N VAL A 15 -42.62 -25.39 -0.38
CA VAL A 15 -42.13 -26.60 0.34
C VAL A 15 -42.74 -26.64 1.75
N ALA A 16 -42.71 -25.54 2.50
CA ALA A 16 -43.30 -25.48 3.83
C ALA A 16 -44.80 -25.86 3.84
N LYS A 17 -45.55 -25.34 2.85
CA LYS A 17 -46.95 -25.68 2.70
C LYS A 17 -47.18 -27.17 2.39
N VAL A 18 -46.40 -27.76 1.49
CA VAL A 18 -46.53 -29.19 1.17
C VAL A 18 -46.18 -30.08 2.37
N LEU A 19 -45.19 -29.69 3.17
CA LEU A 19 -44.81 -30.40 4.40
C LEU A 19 -45.90 -30.31 5.46
N ASP A 20 -46.59 -29.16 5.57
CA ASP A 20 -47.71 -28.95 6.49
C ASP A 20 -48.92 -29.81 6.06
N GLU A 21 -49.31 -29.77 4.79
CA GLU A 21 -50.37 -30.60 4.22
C GLU A 21 -50.14 -32.10 4.38
N ALA A 22 -48.84 -32.52 4.35
CA ALA A 22 -48.46 -33.92 4.58
C ALA A 22 -48.35 -34.29 6.08
N GLY A 23 -48.59 -33.38 7.02
CA GLY A 23 -48.42 -33.59 8.45
C GLY A 23 -46.97 -33.77 8.91
N LEU A 24 -46.01 -33.35 8.11
CA LEU A 24 -44.57 -33.48 8.35
C LEU A 24 -43.94 -32.21 8.95
N LEU A 25 -44.67 -31.08 8.96
CA LEU A 25 -44.23 -29.85 9.58
C LEU A 25 -44.59 -29.84 11.06
N VAL A 26 -43.62 -30.07 11.94
CA VAL A 26 -43.86 -30.21 13.39
C VAL A 26 -43.97 -28.83 14.06
N GLU A 27 -43.10 -27.89 13.69
CA GLU A 27 -43.06 -26.58 14.32
C GLU A 27 -42.35 -25.58 13.40
N THR A 28 -42.75 -24.30 13.46
CA THR A 28 -42.05 -23.19 12.85
C THR A 28 -41.61 -22.21 13.94
N LYS A 29 -40.32 -21.91 14.01
CA LYS A 29 -39.75 -20.95 14.97
C LYS A 29 -39.07 -19.80 14.24
N ASP A 30 -39.30 -18.58 14.72
CA ASP A 30 -38.57 -17.42 14.26
C ASP A 30 -37.14 -17.48 14.75
N LEU A 31 -36.21 -17.48 13.82
CA LEU A 31 -34.75 -17.49 14.09
C LEU A 31 -34.11 -16.23 13.49
N ARG A 32 -33.48 -15.43 14.34
CA ARG A 32 -32.68 -14.27 13.88
C ARG A 32 -31.26 -14.74 13.60
N ASN A 33 -30.85 -14.75 12.33
CA ASN A 33 -29.50 -15.09 11.89
C ASN A 33 -28.91 -14.04 10.95
N LYS A 34 -27.60 -14.12 10.71
CA LYS A 34 -26.91 -13.32 9.68
C LYS A 34 -26.94 -14.10 8.37
N VAL A 35 -27.47 -13.48 7.33
CA VAL A 35 -27.52 -14.06 5.98
C VAL A 35 -26.45 -13.42 5.13
N GLY A 36 -25.59 -14.25 4.49
CA GLY A 36 -24.58 -13.78 3.55
C GLY A 36 -25.22 -13.18 2.31
N ARG A 37 -24.66 -12.08 1.82
CA ARG A 37 -25.08 -11.38 0.61
C ARG A 37 -23.91 -11.12 -0.32
N SER A 38 -24.18 -11.09 -1.62
CA SER A 38 -23.18 -10.73 -2.63
C SER A 38 -22.80 -9.25 -2.50
N GLU A 39 -21.53 -8.94 -2.40
CA GLU A 39 -21.03 -7.53 -2.38
C GLU A 39 -21.43 -6.75 -3.64
N ARG A 40 -21.62 -7.42 -4.77
CA ARG A 40 -21.88 -6.78 -6.06
C ARG A 40 -23.34 -6.54 -6.34
N THR A 41 -24.21 -7.47 -5.91
CA THR A 41 -25.64 -7.47 -6.29
C THR A 41 -26.58 -7.39 -5.11
N ASP A 42 -26.08 -7.44 -3.88
CA ASP A 42 -26.85 -7.55 -2.63
C ASP A 42 -27.82 -8.76 -2.60
N ALA A 43 -27.67 -9.70 -3.54
CA ALA A 43 -28.44 -10.92 -3.55
C ALA A 43 -28.03 -11.86 -2.42
N VAL A 44 -29.00 -12.54 -1.80
CA VAL A 44 -28.74 -13.57 -0.78
C VAL A 44 -27.93 -14.71 -1.40
N ILE A 45 -26.82 -15.12 -0.76
CA ILE A 45 -25.94 -16.19 -1.21
C ILE A 45 -26.54 -17.54 -0.83
N GLU A 46 -26.52 -18.49 -1.76
CA GLU A 46 -26.85 -19.90 -1.51
C GLU A 46 -25.59 -20.74 -1.69
N PRO A 47 -25.15 -21.53 -0.70
CA PRO A 47 -24.02 -22.44 -0.85
C PRO A 47 -24.27 -23.45 -1.97
N ARG A 48 -23.32 -23.57 -2.89
CA ARG A 48 -23.39 -24.50 -4.01
C ARG A 48 -22.00 -25.09 -4.30
N LEU A 49 -21.94 -26.39 -4.51
CA LEU A 49 -20.73 -27.03 -5.01
C LEU A 49 -20.61 -26.80 -6.52
N SER A 50 -19.41 -26.43 -6.95
CA SER A 50 -19.04 -26.30 -8.36
C SER A 50 -17.59 -26.70 -8.57
N MET A 51 -17.25 -27.14 -9.77
CA MET A 51 -15.86 -27.38 -10.13
C MET A 51 -15.12 -26.05 -10.14
N GLN A 52 -13.89 -26.05 -9.58
CA GLN A 52 -13.07 -24.85 -9.48
C GLN A 52 -11.60 -25.21 -9.72
N TRP A 53 -10.84 -24.25 -10.22
CA TRP A 53 -9.41 -24.38 -10.35
C TRP A 53 -8.70 -23.98 -9.07
N PHE A 54 -7.80 -24.85 -8.60
CA PHE A 54 -6.99 -24.61 -7.41
C PHE A 54 -5.51 -24.70 -7.73
N LEU A 55 -4.76 -23.74 -7.22
CA LEU A 55 -3.30 -23.78 -7.21
C LEU A 55 -2.84 -24.45 -5.90
N LYS A 56 -2.00 -25.50 -6.01
CA LYS A 56 -1.37 -26.15 -4.86
C LYS A 56 -0.31 -25.20 -4.27
N MET A 57 -0.48 -24.83 -3.01
CA MET A 57 0.36 -23.81 -2.37
C MET A 57 1.51 -24.38 -1.54
N ALA A 58 1.45 -25.65 -1.14
CA ALA A 58 2.37 -26.24 -0.17
C ALA A 58 3.85 -26.18 -0.54
N ASP A 59 4.18 -26.29 -1.83
CA ASP A 59 5.57 -26.23 -2.29
C ASP A 59 6.01 -24.79 -2.58
N LEU A 60 5.13 -23.96 -3.12
CA LEU A 60 5.38 -22.55 -3.43
C LEU A 60 5.68 -21.71 -2.18
N VAL A 61 5.11 -22.08 -1.04
CA VAL A 61 5.22 -21.31 0.19
C VAL A 61 6.57 -21.47 0.88
N LYS A 62 7.25 -22.61 0.72
CA LYS A 62 8.49 -22.93 1.47
C LYS A 62 9.61 -21.91 1.22
N PRO A 63 10.01 -21.62 -0.04
CA PRO A 63 11.04 -20.60 -0.31
C PRO A 63 10.63 -19.22 0.18
N ALA A 64 9.33 -18.88 0.12
CA ALA A 64 8.82 -17.60 0.56
C ALA A 64 8.86 -17.43 2.10
N ILE A 65 8.65 -18.50 2.88
CA ILE A 65 8.86 -18.50 4.33
C ILE A 65 10.36 -18.34 4.65
N ASP A 66 11.20 -19.11 3.99
CA ASP A 66 12.65 -19.13 4.23
C ASP A 66 13.27 -17.77 3.91
N GLY A 67 12.87 -17.12 2.82
CA GLY A 67 13.34 -15.79 2.42
C GLY A 67 13.07 -14.71 3.47
N VAL A 68 11.93 -14.77 4.17
CA VAL A 68 11.62 -13.83 5.25
C VAL A 68 12.33 -14.22 6.54
N LYS A 69 12.37 -15.50 6.90
CA LYS A 69 13.08 -15.97 8.10
C LYS A 69 14.60 -15.71 8.05
N SER A 70 15.20 -15.85 6.89
CA SER A 70 16.64 -15.59 6.68
C SER A 70 16.97 -14.10 6.56
N LYS A 71 15.98 -13.21 6.50
CA LYS A 71 16.14 -11.77 6.23
C LYS A 71 16.66 -11.47 4.82
N ASP A 72 16.53 -12.39 3.88
CA ASP A 72 16.67 -12.08 2.46
C ASP A 72 15.60 -11.06 2.03
N ILE A 73 14.40 -11.16 2.61
CA ILE A 73 13.33 -10.15 2.52
C ILE A 73 13.03 -9.63 3.93
N THR A 74 13.05 -8.30 4.11
CA THR A 74 12.73 -7.67 5.39
C THR A 74 11.39 -6.94 5.32
N LEU A 75 10.53 -7.19 6.32
CA LEU A 75 9.22 -6.56 6.44
C LEU A 75 9.25 -5.43 7.48
N HIS A 76 8.76 -4.26 7.09
CA HIS A 76 8.70 -3.06 7.92
C HIS A 76 7.25 -2.60 8.11
N PRO A 77 6.80 -2.39 9.37
CA PRO A 77 7.52 -2.59 10.63
C PRO A 77 7.66 -4.07 11.02
N PRO A 78 8.61 -4.41 11.92
CA PRO A 78 8.97 -5.81 12.24
C PRO A 78 7.82 -6.70 12.70
N HIS A 79 6.77 -6.15 13.31
CA HIS A 79 5.63 -6.96 13.78
C HIS A 79 4.82 -7.59 12.64
N THR A 80 4.90 -7.06 11.41
CA THR A 80 4.21 -7.59 10.24
C THR A 80 4.76 -8.95 9.80
N GLU A 81 6.01 -9.25 10.17
CA GLU A 81 6.62 -10.57 9.92
C GLU A 81 5.84 -11.70 10.61
N LYS A 82 5.39 -11.49 11.86
CA LYS A 82 4.58 -12.48 12.57
C LYS A 82 3.26 -12.76 11.85
N THR A 83 2.63 -11.71 11.35
CA THR A 83 1.38 -11.83 10.56
C THR A 83 1.63 -12.58 9.25
N TYR A 84 2.70 -12.23 8.54
CA TYR A 84 3.11 -12.91 7.30
C TYR A 84 3.34 -14.39 7.53
N LEU A 85 4.20 -14.75 8.50
CA LEU A 85 4.54 -16.14 8.80
C LEU A 85 3.32 -16.95 9.24
N TYR A 86 2.44 -16.37 10.07
CA TYR A 86 1.20 -17.04 10.46
C TYR A 86 0.33 -17.43 9.26
N TRP A 87 0.14 -16.51 8.30
CA TRP A 87 -0.62 -16.81 7.10
C TRP A 87 0.07 -17.82 6.19
N MET A 88 1.39 -17.75 6.05
CA MET A 88 2.15 -18.63 5.17
C MET A 88 2.25 -20.05 5.72
N GLU A 89 2.45 -20.20 7.03
CA GLU A 89 2.53 -21.52 7.69
C GLU A 89 1.17 -22.23 7.74
N ASN A 90 0.06 -21.49 7.66
CA ASN A 90 -1.31 -22.02 7.63
C ASN A 90 -1.99 -21.90 6.27
N ILE A 91 -1.22 -21.75 5.20
CA ILE A 91 -1.76 -21.54 3.87
C ILE A 91 -2.53 -22.76 3.38
N LYS A 92 -3.64 -22.50 2.68
CA LYS A 92 -4.43 -23.50 1.98
C LYS A 92 -4.33 -23.30 0.48
N ASP A 93 -4.67 -24.33 -0.28
CA ASP A 93 -4.72 -24.23 -1.75
C ASP A 93 -5.60 -23.06 -2.18
N TRP A 94 -5.14 -22.36 -3.19
CA TRP A 94 -5.76 -21.13 -3.65
C TRP A 94 -6.72 -21.40 -4.79
N CYS A 95 -8.01 -21.19 -4.56
CA CYS A 95 -9.00 -21.18 -5.64
C CYS A 95 -8.75 -19.96 -6.52
N VAL A 96 -8.34 -20.21 -7.77
CA VAL A 96 -7.95 -19.15 -8.72
C VAL A 96 -9.03 -18.84 -9.75
N SER A 97 -10.10 -19.64 -9.86
CA SER A 97 -11.21 -19.40 -10.78
C SER A 97 -12.26 -18.46 -10.20
N ARG A 98 -12.83 -17.62 -11.07
CA ARG A 98 -13.91 -16.68 -10.76
C ARG A 98 -14.97 -16.72 -11.84
N GLN A 99 -16.24 -16.76 -11.45
CA GLN A 99 -17.40 -16.74 -12.34
C GLN A 99 -17.81 -15.30 -12.64
N LEU A 100 -16.98 -14.60 -13.43
CA LEU A 100 -17.15 -13.20 -13.81
C LEU A 100 -17.14 -13.05 -15.33
N TRP A 101 -17.83 -12.05 -15.85
CA TRP A 101 -17.87 -11.77 -17.27
C TRP A 101 -16.64 -11.04 -17.80
N TRP A 102 -15.86 -10.42 -16.90
CA TRP A 102 -14.69 -9.65 -17.24
C TRP A 102 -13.47 -10.12 -16.44
N GLY A 103 -12.38 -10.36 -17.11
CA GLY A 103 -11.12 -10.81 -16.55
C GLY A 103 -10.27 -11.59 -17.54
N HIS A 104 -9.18 -12.18 -17.06
CA HIS A 104 -8.33 -13.07 -17.84
C HIS A 104 -8.96 -14.47 -17.86
N GLN A 105 -9.50 -14.89 -18.99
CA GLN A 105 -10.11 -16.21 -19.16
C GLN A 105 -9.08 -17.31 -18.87
N ILE A 106 -9.49 -18.35 -18.16
CA ILE A 106 -8.61 -19.48 -17.81
C ILE A 106 -8.20 -20.19 -19.10
N PRO A 107 -6.89 -20.40 -19.35
CA PRO A 107 -6.39 -21.01 -20.59
C PRO A 107 -6.46 -22.54 -20.55
N ALA A 108 -7.57 -23.07 -20.04
CA ALA A 108 -7.87 -24.49 -20.02
C ALA A 108 -8.90 -24.84 -21.10
N TRP A 109 -8.68 -25.94 -21.79
CA TRP A 109 -9.48 -26.37 -22.92
C TRP A 109 -9.96 -27.80 -22.71
N TYR A 110 -11.21 -28.06 -23.04
CA TYR A 110 -11.88 -29.33 -22.84
C TYR A 110 -12.32 -29.91 -24.18
N ASP A 111 -12.19 -31.23 -24.32
CA ASP A 111 -12.87 -31.98 -25.40
C ASP A 111 -14.30 -32.41 -25.00
N ALA A 112 -14.98 -33.11 -25.88
CA ALA A 112 -16.34 -33.62 -25.65
C ALA A 112 -16.39 -34.70 -24.55
N GLU A 113 -15.31 -35.42 -24.31
CA GLU A 113 -15.15 -36.46 -23.31
C GLU A 113 -14.79 -35.90 -21.94
N GLY A 114 -14.47 -34.59 -21.84
CA GLY A 114 -14.09 -33.90 -20.60
C GLY A 114 -12.60 -33.99 -20.27
N ASN A 115 -11.74 -34.43 -21.21
CA ASN A 115 -10.31 -34.30 -21.07
C ASN A 115 -9.90 -32.82 -21.10
N VAL A 116 -8.89 -32.44 -20.33
CA VAL A 116 -8.49 -31.04 -20.19
C VAL A 116 -7.00 -30.87 -20.50
N VAL A 117 -6.67 -29.76 -21.17
CA VAL A 117 -5.30 -29.30 -21.36
C VAL A 117 -5.22 -27.80 -21.08
N VAL A 118 -4.06 -27.35 -20.61
CA VAL A 118 -3.77 -25.92 -20.38
C VAL A 118 -2.85 -25.46 -21.49
N CYS A 119 -3.35 -24.60 -22.38
CA CYS A 119 -2.64 -24.11 -23.55
C CYS A 119 -2.95 -22.63 -23.79
N LYS A 120 -2.00 -21.92 -24.44
CA LYS A 120 -2.16 -20.49 -24.74
C LYS A 120 -3.21 -20.24 -25.80
N THR A 121 -3.29 -21.13 -26.82
CA THR A 121 -4.16 -20.94 -27.96
C THR A 121 -5.04 -22.18 -28.22
N ARG A 122 -6.11 -21.94 -28.95
CA ARG A 122 -7.03 -23.01 -29.38
C ARG A 122 -6.32 -24.05 -30.25
N GLU A 123 -5.40 -23.60 -31.10
CA GLU A 123 -4.64 -24.45 -32.01
C GLU A 123 -3.75 -25.44 -31.25
N GLU A 124 -3.06 -24.96 -30.21
CA GLU A 124 -2.27 -25.81 -29.32
C GLU A 124 -3.17 -26.84 -28.60
N ALA A 125 -4.35 -26.43 -28.15
CA ALA A 125 -5.30 -27.33 -27.51
C ALA A 125 -5.85 -28.40 -28.45
N VAL A 126 -6.18 -28.05 -29.70
CA VAL A 126 -6.59 -28.98 -30.74
C VAL A 126 -5.51 -30.04 -31.01
N GLN A 127 -4.24 -29.61 -31.06
CA GLN A 127 -3.12 -30.51 -31.25
C GLN A 127 -2.93 -31.44 -30.06
N ALA A 128 -3.02 -30.91 -28.84
CA ALA A 128 -2.78 -31.65 -27.60
C ALA A 128 -3.91 -32.67 -27.31
N LEU A 129 -5.17 -32.31 -27.58
CA LEU A 129 -6.34 -33.19 -27.39
C LEU A 129 -6.65 -34.09 -28.59
N GLY A 130 -6.03 -33.83 -29.75
CA GLY A 130 -6.23 -34.61 -30.96
C GLY A 130 -7.62 -34.44 -31.60
N THR A 131 -8.37 -33.41 -31.25
CA THR A 131 -9.71 -33.12 -31.76
C THR A 131 -9.92 -31.64 -32.04
N ALA A 132 -10.66 -31.33 -33.09
CA ALA A 132 -11.05 -29.96 -33.42
C ALA A 132 -12.20 -29.41 -32.54
N GLN A 133 -12.91 -30.31 -31.84
CA GLN A 133 -14.02 -29.95 -30.96
C GLN A 133 -13.50 -29.66 -29.54
N VAL A 134 -12.98 -28.46 -29.35
CA VAL A 134 -12.48 -28.00 -28.06
C VAL A 134 -13.22 -26.73 -27.61
N SER A 135 -13.51 -26.64 -26.33
CA SER A 135 -14.11 -25.46 -25.67
C SER A 135 -13.18 -24.95 -24.57
N GLN A 136 -13.01 -23.64 -24.50
CA GLN A 136 -12.24 -23.00 -23.41
C GLN A 136 -13.10 -22.91 -22.17
N ASP A 137 -12.47 -22.97 -20.99
CA ASP A 137 -13.09 -22.71 -19.70
C ASP A 137 -13.78 -21.34 -19.70
N GLU A 138 -15.03 -21.28 -19.19
CA GLU A 138 -15.82 -20.04 -19.16
C GLU A 138 -15.41 -19.10 -18.02
N ASP A 139 -14.70 -19.61 -17.01
CA ASP A 139 -14.27 -18.85 -15.85
C ASP A 139 -13.07 -17.96 -16.18
N VAL A 140 -12.88 -16.95 -15.34
CA VAL A 140 -11.70 -16.07 -15.39
C VAL A 140 -10.83 -16.27 -14.17
N MET A 141 -9.56 -15.87 -14.26
CA MET A 141 -8.61 -15.97 -13.16
C MET A 141 -8.87 -14.88 -12.12
N ASP A 142 -8.60 -15.20 -10.86
CA ASP A 142 -8.50 -14.23 -9.76
C ASP A 142 -7.55 -13.10 -10.15
N THR A 143 -7.94 -11.86 -9.90
CA THR A 143 -7.12 -10.67 -10.16
C THR A 143 -5.72 -10.79 -9.56
N TRP A 144 -5.60 -11.38 -8.38
CA TRP A 144 -4.31 -11.59 -7.72
C TRP A 144 -3.42 -12.61 -8.43
N PHE A 145 -3.99 -13.47 -9.27
CA PHE A 145 -3.24 -14.45 -10.06
C PHE A 145 -2.47 -13.83 -11.24
N SER A 146 -2.85 -12.65 -11.69
CA SER A 146 -2.04 -11.87 -12.63
C SER A 146 -1.16 -10.84 -11.92
N SER A 147 -1.68 -10.17 -10.88
CA SER A 147 -0.95 -9.11 -10.19
C SER A 147 0.27 -9.58 -9.38
N TRP A 148 0.35 -10.87 -9.03
CA TRP A 148 1.54 -11.42 -8.37
C TRP A 148 2.78 -11.45 -9.26
N LEU A 149 2.61 -11.30 -10.57
CA LEU A 149 3.69 -11.23 -11.56
C LEU A 149 4.29 -9.82 -11.67
N TRP A 150 3.65 -8.81 -11.07
CA TRP A 150 4.00 -7.40 -11.21
C TRP A 150 5.50 -7.09 -11.13
N PRO A 151 6.29 -7.61 -10.15
CA PRO A 151 7.67 -7.19 -9.96
C PRO A 151 8.58 -7.40 -11.18
N TYR A 152 8.24 -8.33 -12.06
CA TYR A 152 9.03 -8.63 -13.26
C TYR A 152 8.22 -8.52 -14.56
N SER A 153 6.90 -8.64 -14.53
CA SER A 153 6.08 -8.57 -15.75
C SER A 153 6.11 -7.18 -16.41
N VAL A 154 6.36 -6.14 -15.63
CA VAL A 154 6.48 -4.76 -16.14
C VAL A 154 7.73 -4.56 -17.00
N PHE A 155 8.70 -5.47 -16.94
CA PHE A 155 9.93 -5.47 -17.72
C PHE A 155 9.95 -6.55 -18.82
N ALA A 156 8.83 -7.24 -19.07
CA ALA A 156 8.77 -8.41 -19.96
C ALA A 156 9.30 -8.14 -21.37
N ASP A 157 9.15 -6.91 -21.86
CA ASP A 157 9.60 -6.50 -23.18
C ASP A 157 11.02 -5.90 -23.20
N ASN A 158 11.67 -5.78 -22.04
CA ASN A 158 13.01 -5.20 -21.90
C ASN A 158 13.88 -5.99 -20.89
N PRO A 159 14.60 -7.03 -21.34
CA PRO A 159 15.45 -7.84 -20.47
C PRO A 159 16.57 -7.06 -19.75
N GLU A 160 17.10 -5.99 -20.37
CA GLU A 160 18.15 -5.17 -19.76
C GLU A 160 17.62 -4.37 -18.56
N GLU A 161 16.40 -3.86 -18.67
CA GLU A 161 15.70 -3.21 -17.55
C GLU A 161 15.34 -4.23 -16.46
N GLU A 162 14.90 -5.43 -16.84
CA GLU A 162 14.65 -6.49 -15.86
C GLU A 162 15.92 -6.82 -15.07
N ASP A 163 17.05 -7.03 -15.71
CA ASP A 163 18.31 -7.33 -15.03
C ASP A 163 18.79 -6.22 -14.11
N TYR A 164 18.47 -4.95 -14.44
CA TYR A 164 18.85 -3.80 -13.63
C TYR A 164 17.89 -3.57 -12.45
N PHE A 165 16.57 -3.65 -12.67
CA PHE A 165 15.57 -3.27 -11.67
C PHE A 165 15.03 -4.45 -10.84
N TYR A 166 15.20 -5.70 -11.29
CA TYR A 166 14.76 -6.88 -10.57
C TYR A 166 15.93 -7.67 -9.96
N PRO A 167 15.97 -7.91 -8.65
CA PRO A 167 14.98 -7.56 -7.61
C PRO A 167 14.91 -6.05 -7.34
N THR A 168 13.70 -5.55 -7.05
CA THR A 168 13.55 -4.14 -6.65
C THR A 168 14.06 -3.90 -5.23
N SER A 169 14.39 -2.65 -4.89
CA SER A 169 14.91 -2.30 -3.56
C SER A 169 13.82 -2.37 -2.51
N THR A 170 12.72 -1.66 -2.72
CA THR A 170 11.64 -1.52 -1.72
C THR A 170 10.27 -1.57 -2.37
N LEU A 171 9.38 -2.42 -1.84
CA LEU A 171 7.96 -2.40 -2.12
C LEU A 171 7.25 -1.59 -1.03
N VAL A 172 6.42 -0.62 -1.42
CA VAL A 172 5.56 0.13 -0.51
C VAL A 172 4.09 -0.22 -0.78
N THR A 173 3.37 -0.70 0.24
CA THR A 173 1.97 -1.10 0.08
C THR A 173 1.19 -1.06 1.40
N GLY A 174 -0.13 -1.24 1.33
CA GLY A 174 -0.98 -1.35 2.51
C GLY A 174 -0.84 -2.70 3.23
N GLN A 175 -0.94 -2.68 4.55
CA GLN A 175 -0.86 -3.88 5.38
C GLN A 175 -2.01 -4.87 5.12
N ASP A 176 -3.17 -4.40 4.66
CA ASP A 176 -4.35 -5.21 4.39
C ASP A 176 -4.19 -6.18 3.21
N ILE A 177 -3.18 -5.95 2.35
CA ILE A 177 -2.88 -6.85 1.22
C ILE A 177 -1.57 -7.63 1.37
N ILE A 178 -1.06 -7.77 2.60
CA ILE A 178 0.14 -8.57 2.89
C ILE A 178 0.02 -10.00 2.35
N PHE A 179 -1.10 -10.65 2.58
CA PHE A 179 -1.36 -12.01 2.11
C PHE A 179 -1.78 -12.05 0.64
N PHE A 180 -2.67 -11.14 0.23
CA PHE A 180 -3.27 -11.20 -1.11
C PHE A 180 -2.30 -10.82 -2.23
N TRP A 181 -1.32 -9.96 -1.94
CA TRP A 181 -0.39 -9.46 -2.95
C TRP A 181 1.07 -9.70 -2.59
N VAL A 182 1.54 -9.22 -1.43
CA VAL A 182 2.96 -9.28 -1.07
C VAL A 182 3.46 -10.72 -1.00
N ALA A 183 2.78 -11.57 -0.24
CA ALA A 183 3.14 -12.98 -0.10
C ALA A 183 3.12 -13.72 -1.44
N ARG A 184 2.15 -13.41 -2.29
CA ARG A 184 2.02 -14.01 -3.61
C ARG A 184 3.12 -13.56 -4.56
N MET A 185 3.50 -12.28 -4.56
CA MET A 185 4.66 -11.81 -5.33
C MET A 185 5.96 -12.48 -4.89
N ILE A 186 6.14 -12.70 -3.59
CA ILE A 186 7.32 -13.40 -3.05
C ILE A 186 7.35 -14.85 -3.56
N MET A 187 6.22 -15.58 -3.50
CA MET A 187 6.12 -16.93 -4.04
C MET A 187 6.42 -16.96 -5.55
N ALA A 188 5.80 -16.06 -6.33
CA ALA A 188 6.03 -15.97 -7.77
C ALA A 188 7.50 -15.64 -8.12
N GLY A 189 8.13 -14.76 -7.34
CA GLY A 189 9.54 -14.41 -7.53
C GLY A 189 10.46 -15.62 -7.36
N TYR A 190 10.30 -16.38 -6.29
CA TYR A 190 11.10 -17.60 -6.09
C TYR A 190 10.77 -18.69 -7.11
N GLU A 191 9.49 -18.90 -7.45
CA GLU A 191 9.08 -19.94 -8.40
C GLU A 191 9.55 -19.66 -9.82
N PHE A 192 9.31 -18.45 -10.34
CA PHE A 192 9.54 -18.14 -11.76
C PHE A 192 10.90 -17.51 -12.05
N LYS A 193 11.51 -16.86 -11.07
CA LYS A 193 12.80 -16.16 -11.22
C LYS A 193 13.90 -16.73 -10.34
N GLY A 194 13.63 -17.65 -9.44
CA GLY A 194 14.60 -18.27 -8.54
C GLY A 194 15.22 -17.30 -7.51
N LYS A 195 14.68 -16.10 -7.37
CA LYS A 195 15.18 -15.04 -6.47
C LYS A 195 14.04 -14.19 -5.93
N ARG A 196 14.30 -13.49 -4.81
CA ARG A 196 13.34 -12.56 -4.23
C ARG A 196 12.89 -11.49 -5.22
N PRO A 197 11.64 -11.00 -5.15
CA PRO A 197 11.16 -9.93 -6.02
C PRO A 197 11.58 -8.53 -5.54
N PHE A 198 11.81 -8.34 -4.24
CA PHE A 198 12.23 -7.10 -3.59
C PHE A 198 12.97 -7.42 -2.29
N LYS A 199 13.81 -6.49 -1.83
CA LYS A 199 14.59 -6.64 -0.60
C LYS A 199 13.78 -6.25 0.64
N ASP A 200 13.16 -5.08 0.59
CA ASP A 200 12.42 -4.52 1.71
C ASP A 200 10.95 -4.33 1.35
N VAL A 201 10.05 -4.55 2.31
CA VAL A 201 8.62 -4.24 2.19
C VAL A 201 8.22 -3.27 3.29
N TYR A 202 7.81 -2.07 2.90
CA TYR A 202 7.28 -1.08 3.82
C TYR A 202 5.76 -1.06 3.78
N PHE A 203 5.13 -1.38 4.90
CA PHE A 203 3.68 -1.38 5.04
C PHE A 203 3.20 -0.03 5.57
N THR A 204 2.36 0.63 4.79
CA THR A 204 1.64 1.83 5.21
C THR A 204 0.39 1.46 6.03
N GLY A 205 -0.01 2.38 6.90
CA GLY A 205 -1.30 2.28 7.59
C GLY A 205 -2.48 2.58 6.68
N MET A 206 -3.67 2.16 7.11
CA MET A 206 -4.93 2.50 6.45
C MET A 206 -5.40 3.88 6.88
N VAL A 207 -5.87 4.69 5.92
CA VAL A 207 -6.44 6.01 6.23
C VAL A 207 -7.85 5.82 6.77
N ARG A 208 -8.10 6.38 7.96
CA ARG A 208 -9.39 6.35 8.65
C ARG A 208 -9.87 7.75 8.97
N ASP A 209 -11.17 7.91 9.06
CA ASP A 209 -11.78 9.16 9.53
C ASP A 209 -11.62 9.36 11.05
N LYS A 210 -11.98 10.53 11.56
CA LYS A 210 -11.94 10.85 13.01
C LYS A 210 -12.74 9.87 13.89
N LYS A 211 -13.67 9.11 13.31
CA LYS A 211 -14.44 8.04 13.97
C LYS A 211 -13.78 6.65 13.82
N ARG A 212 -12.56 6.58 13.33
CA ARG A 212 -11.78 5.36 13.05
C ARG A 212 -12.39 4.42 12.01
N ARG A 213 -13.34 4.89 11.19
CA ARG A 213 -13.90 4.11 10.08
C ARG A 213 -12.97 4.20 8.87
N LYS A 214 -12.82 3.09 8.15
CA LYS A 214 -12.07 3.08 6.87
C LYS A 214 -12.72 4.11 5.93
N MET A 215 -11.88 4.97 5.33
CA MET A 215 -12.36 5.92 4.33
C MET A 215 -12.80 5.20 3.06
N SER A 216 -13.96 5.56 2.54
CA SER A 216 -14.45 5.06 1.25
C SER A 216 -15.37 6.08 0.59
N LYS A 217 -15.38 6.08 -0.75
CA LYS A 217 -16.30 6.93 -1.54
C LYS A 217 -17.76 6.63 -1.23
N GLN A 218 -18.12 5.36 -0.97
CA GLN A 218 -19.50 4.95 -0.65
C GLN A 218 -20.00 5.52 0.68
N LEU A 219 -19.10 5.70 1.65
CA LEU A 219 -19.47 6.29 2.95
C LEU A 219 -19.42 7.82 2.95
N GLY A 220 -18.94 8.45 1.87
CA GLY A 220 -18.82 9.91 1.78
C GLY A 220 -17.87 10.51 2.82
N ASN A 221 -16.98 9.72 3.42
CA ASN A 221 -16.05 10.13 4.46
C ASN A 221 -14.59 10.26 3.95
N SER A 222 -14.39 10.24 2.64
CA SER A 222 -13.09 10.43 1.99
C SER A 222 -13.12 11.77 1.26
N PRO A 223 -12.39 12.80 1.71
CA PRO A 223 -12.27 14.05 0.97
C PRO A 223 -11.58 13.82 -0.37
N ASP A 224 -11.88 14.66 -1.35
CA ASP A 224 -11.18 14.61 -2.63
C ASP A 224 -9.75 15.15 -2.45
N PRO A 225 -8.72 14.38 -2.81
CA PRO A 225 -7.33 14.86 -2.71
C PRO A 225 -7.05 16.12 -3.53
N LEU A 226 -7.75 16.33 -4.65
CA LEU A 226 -7.57 17.53 -5.49
C LEU A 226 -8.12 18.77 -4.79
N ASP A 227 -9.23 18.66 -4.07
CA ASP A 227 -9.78 19.76 -3.27
C ASP A 227 -8.83 20.13 -2.12
N LEU A 228 -8.25 19.12 -1.45
CA LEU A 228 -7.23 19.36 -0.42
C LEU A 228 -5.98 20.04 -0.98
N ILE A 229 -5.51 19.61 -2.16
CA ILE A 229 -4.37 20.24 -2.84
C ILE A 229 -4.68 21.67 -3.24
N ALA A 230 -5.89 21.95 -3.75
CA ALA A 230 -6.31 23.31 -4.09
C ALA A 230 -6.33 24.24 -2.86
N GLN A 231 -6.72 23.72 -1.69
CA GLN A 231 -6.84 24.50 -0.46
C GLN A 231 -5.51 24.67 0.29
N TYR A 232 -4.70 23.60 0.42
CA TYR A 232 -3.52 23.55 1.29
C TYR A 232 -2.19 23.48 0.53
N GLY A 233 -2.23 23.32 -0.79
CA GLY A 233 -1.07 23.01 -1.61
C GLY A 233 -0.66 21.53 -1.53
N ALA A 234 0.00 21.01 -2.56
CA ALA A 234 0.45 19.63 -2.61
C ALA A 234 1.42 19.28 -1.47
N ASP A 235 2.35 20.18 -1.16
CA ASP A 235 3.31 20.00 -0.08
C ASP A 235 2.63 20.00 1.28
N GLY A 236 1.63 20.87 1.50
CA GLY A 236 0.83 20.90 2.71
C GLY A 236 0.13 19.57 2.97
N VAL A 237 -0.53 19.00 1.95
CA VAL A 237 -1.20 17.70 2.04
C VAL A 237 -0.20 16.57 2.31
N ARG A 238 0.92 16.52 1.57
CA ARG A 238 1.96 15.48 1.73
C ARG A 238 2.60 15.50 3.12
N VAL A 239 2.98 16.68 3.61
CA VAL A 239 3.53 16.85 4.95
C VAL A 239 2.51 16.43 6.00
N GLY A 240 1.26 16.90 5.90
CA GLY A 240 0.19 16.55 6.84
C GLY A 240 -0.07 15.04 6.90
N MET A 241 -0.11 14.37 5.76
CA MET A 241 -0.27 12.92 5.70
C MET A 241 0.90 12.19 6.33
N LEU A 242 2.14 12.61 6.05
CA LEU A 242 3.33 11.93 6.55
C LEU A 242 3.56 12.16 8.05
N MET A 243 3.18 13.31 8.59
CA MET A 243 3.26 13.60 10.03
C MET A 243 2.48 12.61 10.89
N THR A 244 1.38 12.06 10.35
CA THR A 244 0.47 11.17 11.07
C THR A 244 0.57 9.71 10.69
N ALA A 245 1.49 9.37 9.79
CA ALA A 245 1.66 8.01 9.29
C ALA A 245 2.72 7.22 10.08
N PRO A 246 2.44 6.73 11.31
CA PRO A 246 3.35 5.82 11.97
C PRO A 246 3.39 4.52 11.16
N ALA A 247 4.59 3.98 10.96
CA ALA A 247 4.76 2.75 10.18
C ALA A 247 3.84 1.63 10.69
N GLY A 248 3.01 1.06 9.80
CA GLY A 248 2.14 -0.08 10.07
C GLY A 248 0.94 0.16 10.99
N ASN A 249 0.64 1.39 11.36
CA ASN A 249 -0.56 1.73 12.12
C ASN A 249 -1.54 2.54 11.28
N ASP A 250 -2.82 2.46 11.62
CA ASP A 250 -3.85 3.24 10.95
C ASP A 250 -3.61 4.74 11.13
N LEU A 251 -3.79 5.48 10.04
CA LEU A 251 -3.67 6.93 10.01
C LEU A 251 -5.06 7.54 10.22
N LEU A 252 -5.20 8.34 11.28
CA LEU A 252 -6.41 9.15 11.49
C LEU A 252 -6.24 10.47 10.75
N PHE A 253 -6.95 10.59 9.62
CA PHE A 253 -6.87 11.79 8.79
C PHE A 253 -7.54 12.99 9.49
N ASP A 254 -6.82 14.09 9.51
CA ASP A 254 -7.29 15.39 9.96
C ASP A 254 -6.81 16.48 9.01
N GLU A 255 -7.72 17.30 8.50
CA GLU A 255 -7.39 18.42 7.61
C GLU A 255 -6.50 19.48 8.27
N ASP A 256 -6.56 19.63 9.60
CA ASP A 256 -5.70 20.54 10.34
C ASP A 256 -4.22 20.23 10.15
N LEU A 257 -3.87 18.97 9.87
CA LEU A 257 -2.51 18.57 9.57
C LEU A 257 -2.03 19.05 8.19
N CYS A 258 -2.95 19.11 7.22
CA CYS A 258 -2.66 19.71 5.92
C CYS A 258 -2.39 21.22 6.07
N SER A 259 -3.15 21.91 6.94
CA SER A 259 -2.89 23.32 7.31
C SER A 259 -1.51 23.50 7.93
N GLN A 260 -1.11 22.62 8.86
CA GLN A 260 0.22 22.66 9.48
C GLN A 260 1.33 22.47 8.45
N GLY A 261 1.15 21.53 7.49
CA GLY A 261 2.09 21.34 6.39
C GLY A 261 2.21 22.59 5.49
N SER A 262 1.08 23.24 5.18
CA SER A 262 1.07 24.50 4.42
C SER A 262 1.78 25.63 5.18
N PHE A 263 1.55 25.76 6.49
CA PHE A 263 2.26 26.73 7.32
C PHE A 263 3.76 26.46 7.38
N PHE A 264 4.17 25.19 7.42
CA PHE A 264 5.58 24.82 7.36
C PHE A 264 6.24 25.27 6.05
N ALA A 265 5.63 24.98 4.90
CA ALA A 265 6.12 25.45 3.60
C ALA A 265 6.22 26.98 3.53
N ASN A 266 5.20 27.68 4.03
CA ASN A 266 5.20 29.15 4.11
C ASN A 266 6.29 29.68 5.06
N LYS A 267 6.58 29.01 6.17
CA LYS A 267 7.66 29.38 7.09
C LYS A 267 9.01 29.29 6.40
N VAL A 268 9.27 28.20 5.67
CA VAL A 268 10.50 28.00 4.89
C VAL A 268 10.64 29.12 3.85
N TRP A 269 9.58 29.39 3.09
CA TRP A 269 9.58 30.45 2.10
C TRP A 269 9.85 31.85 2.68
N ASN A 270 9.23 32.17 3.82
CA ASN A 270 9.45 33.45 4.49
C ASN A 270 10.87 33.57 5.06
N ALA A 271 11.45 32.48 5.57
CA ALA A 271 12.84 32.44 5.99
C ALA A 271 13.79 32.71 4.81
N PHE A 272 13.55 32.07 3.66
CA PHE A 272 14.30 32.32 2.42
C PHE A 272 14.25 33.79 2.03
N ARG A 273 13.05 34.39 2.00
CA ARG A 273 12.87 35.81 1.66
C ARG A 273 13.60 36.73 2.66
N LEU A 274 13.52 36.42 3.96
CA LEU A 274 14.20 37.20 5.01
C LEU A 274 15.71 37.22 4.78
N VAL A 275 16.34 36.07 4.59
CA VAL A 275 17.78 35.97 4.33
C VAL A 275 18.18 36.69 3.03
N GLY A 276 17.32 36.60 1.99
CA GLY A 276 17.54 37.28 0.71
C GLY A 276 17.47 38.80 0.76
N MET A 277 16.87 39.38 1.82
CA MET A 277 16.80 40.83 2.02
C MET A 277 17.96 41.40 2.87
N TRP A 278 18.82 40.56 3.42
CA TRP A 278 19.93 41.04 4.24
C TRP A 278 20.98 41.71 3.38
N GLU A 279 21.44 42.88 3.83
CA GLU A 279 22.57 43.60 3.23
C GLU A 279 23.85 43.26 4.00
N THR A 280 24.96 43.20 3.27
CA THR A 280 26.28 42.94 3.84
C THR A 280 27.01 44.21 4.26
N GLY A 281 27.72 44.17 5.40
CA GLY A 281 28.59 45.21 5.90
C GLY A 281 30.05 44.78 5.96
N ALA A 282 30.53 44.30 7.09
CA ALA A 282 31.88 43.80 7.27
C ALA A 282 32.09 42.48 6.47
N ASP A 283 33.31 42.19 6.08
CA ASP A 283 33.65 40.93 5.38
C ASP A 283 33.65 39.73 6.34
N ALA A 284 34.36 39.86 7.47
CA ALA A 284 34.55 38.79 8.45
C ALA A 284 33.43 38.71 9.50
N MET A 285 33.09 37.49 9.95
CA MET A 285 32.13 37.27 11.02
C MET A 285 32.56 37.87 12.34
N SER A 286 31.61 38.46 13.05
CA SER A 286 31.76 38.76 14.51
C SER A 286 31.81 37.45 15.33
N ALA A 287 32.30 37.53 16.55
CA ALA A 287 32.34 36.38 17.44
C ALA A 287 30.96 35.76 17.72
N SER A 288 29.89 36.59 17.78
CA SER A 288 28.51 36.15 17.95
C SER A 288 27.95 35.46 16.72
N GLU A 289 28.21 35.97 15.52
CA GLU A 289 27.81 35.33 14.28
C GLU A 289 28.51 33.97 14.08
N ALA A 290 29.83 33.92 14.37
CA ALA A 290 30.60 32.68 14.30
C ALA A 290 30.07 31.61 15.29
N LEU A 291 29.71 32.04 16.52
CA LEU A 291 29.12 31.15 17.52
C LEU A 291 27.76 30.60 17.03
N ALA A 292 26.90 31.44 16.49
CA ALA A 292 25.59 31.05 15.97
C ALA A 292 25.69 30.08 14.77
N VAL A 293 26.59 30.38 13.84
CA VAL A 293 26.87 29.50 12.68
C VAL A 293 27.36 28.12 13.13
N ASN A 294 28.31 28.08 14.08
CA ASN A 294 28.85 26.83 14.61
C ASN A 294 27.77 26.03 15.38
N TRP A 295 26.93 26.72 16.17
CA TRP A 295 25.82 26.08 16.85
C TRP A 295 24.86 25.42 15.86
N MET A 296 24.44 26.14 14.83
CA MET A 296 23.50 25.59 13.82
C MET A 296 24.10 24.40 13.06
N ARG A 297 25.38 24.46 12.69
CA ARG A 297 26.07 23.33 12.06
C ARG A 297 26.12 22.08 12.95
N ASN A 298 26.31 22.25 14.25
CA ASN A 298 26.26 21.14 15.21
C ASN A 298 24.83 20.58 15.29
N ARG A 299 23.80 21.43 15.33
CA ARG A 299 22.40 20.98 15.31
C ARG A 299 22.06 20.16 14.06
N ILE A 300 22.55 20.59 12.90
CA ILE A 300 22.44 19.81 11.65
C ILE A 300 23.13 18.46 11.79
N GLY A 301 24.35 18.44 12.32
CA GLY A 301 25.09 17.19 12.54
C GLY A 301 24.35 16.20 13.44
N GLU A 302 23.76 16.67 14.54
CA GLU A 302 22.92 15.85 15.43
C GLU A 302 21.66 15.34 14.71
N ALA A 303 20.95 16.22 13.98
CA ALA A 303 19.76 15.84 13.23
C ALA A 303 20.05 14.83 12.13
N LEU A 304 21.20 14.90 11.44
CA LEU A 304 21.59 13.91 10.43
C LEU A 304 21.72 12.49 11.01
N VAL A 305 22.24 12.36 12.23
CA VAL A 305 22.35 11.06 12.93
C VAL A 305 20.94 10.49 13.22
N GLU A 306 20.01 11.34 13.67
CA GLU A 306 18.62 10.94 13.94
C GLU A 306 17.90 10.56 12.64
N LEU A 307 18.11 11.33 11.58
CA LEU A 307 17.52 11.07 10.25
C LEU A 307 18.02 9.74 9.69
N GLU A 308 19.33 9.49 9.72
CA GLU A 308 19.92 8.21 9.27
C GLU A 308 19.30 7.02 10.01
N SER A 309 19.19 7.12 11.35
CA SER A 309 18.54 6.10 12.16
C SER A 309 17.06 5.92 11.81
N SER A 310 16.33 7.00 11.55
CA SER A 310 14.91 6.96 11.22
C SER A 310 14.67 6.36 9.84
N PHE A 311 15.45 6.73 8.83
CA PHE A 311 15.35 6.16 7.49
C PHE A 311 15.74 4.68 7.46
N THR A 312 16.83 4.29 8.13
CA THR A 312 17.24 2.89 8.25
C THR A 312 16.15 2.00 8.85
N LYS A 313 15.33 2.56 9.75
CA LYS A 313 14.21 1.87 10.43
C LYS A 313 12.86 2.08 9.74
N TYR A 314 12.81 2.76 8.61
CA TYR A 314 11.58 3.14 7.92
C TYR A 314 10.59 3.94 8.79
N ARG A 315 11.10 4.78 9.70
CA ARG A 315 10.30 5.67 10.57
C ARG A 315 10.16 7.05 9.96
N LEU A 316 9.43 7.12 8.83
CA LEU A 316 9.38 8.32 8.00
C LEU A 316 8.72 9.53 8.70
N SER A 317 7.72 9.30 9.55
CA SER A 317 7.09 10.38 10.33
C SER A 317 8.05 10.96 11.38
N GLU A 318 8.90 10.12 12.00
CA GLU A 318 9.93 10.58 12.94
C GLU A 318 11.00 11.40 12.18
N ALA A 319 11.46 10.93 11.01
CA ALA A 319 12.38 11.67 10.15
C ALA A 319 11.81 13.06 9.77
N LEU A 320 10.54 13.11 9.35
CA LEU A 320 9.89 14.38 9.05
C LEU A 320 9.82 15.29 10.27
N MET A 321 9.50 14.77 11.45
CA MET A 321 9.43 15.58 12.68
C MET A 321 10.79 16.11 13.11
N THR A 322 11.87 15.34 12.94
CA THR A 322 13.25 15.81 13.17
C THR A 322 13.58 16.96 12.20
N THR A 323 13.26 16.83 10.91
CA THR A 323 13.43 17.90 9.92
C THR A 323 12.56 19.12 10.26
N TYR A 324 11.30 18.90 10.63
CA TYR A 324 10.40 19.99 11.02
C TYR A 324 10.95 20.82 12.18
N LYS A 325 11.42 20.17 13.25
CA LYS A 325 12.02 20.84 14.41
C LYS A 325 13.30 21.56 14.05
N LEU A 326 14.17 20.92 13.29
CA LEU A 326 15.42 21.52 12.84
C LEU A 326 15.19 22.82 12.07
N VAL A 327 14.20 22.82 11.15
CA VAL A 327 13.89 23.99 10.32
C VAL A 327 13.07 25.03 11.10
N TRP A 328 11.99 24.61 11.77
CA TRP A 328 11.08 25.54 12.41
C TRP A 328 11.65 26.13 13.70
N ASP A 329 12.15 25.28 14.59
CA ASP A 329 12.63 25.70 15.91
C ASP A 329 14.10 26.16 15.84
N ASP A 330 15.00 25.27 15.42
CA ASP A 330 16.44 25.56 15.49
C ASP A 330 16.84 26.64 14.47
N PHE A 331 16.47 26.47 13.20
CA PHE A 331 16.86 27.44 12.17
C PHE A 331 16.04 28.73 12.24
N CYS A 332 14.70 28.65 12.11
CA CYS A 332 13.87 29.83 12.00
C CYS A 332 13.70 30.59 13.31
N SER A 333 13.52 29.88 14.44
CA SER A 333 13.20 30.54 15.71
C SER A 333 14.44 30.94 16.52
N TRP A 334 15.56 30.22 16.33
CA TRP A 334 16.79 30.53 17.09
C TRP A 334 17.89 31.09 16.16
N TYR A 335 18.35 30.33 15.19
CA TYR A 335 19.51 30.71 14.39
C TYR A 335 19.33 32.04 13.67
N LEU A 336 18.21 32.20 12.96
CA LEU A 336 17.95 33.44 12.24
C LEU A 336 17.84 34.65 13.16
N GLU A 337 17.30 34.47 14.38
CA GLU A 337 17.24 35.57 15.37
C GLU A 337 18.63 35.92 15.95
N MET A 338 19.53 34.93 16.06
CA MET A 338 20.91 35.17 16.52
C MET A 338 21.78 35.89 15.48
N VAL A 339 21.54 35.65 14.21
CA VAL A 339 22.39 36.15 13.08
C VAL A 339 21.78 37.40 12.44
N LYS A 340 20.46 37.58 12.50
CA LYS A 340 19.84 38.73 11.82
C LYS A 340 20.41 40.06 12.34
N PRO A 341 20.74 40.99 11.41
CA PRO A 341 21.26 42.29 11.85
C PRO A 341 20.20 43.08 12.62
N ALA A 342 20.63 43.88 13.60
CA ALA A 342 19.75 44.85 14.25
C ALA A 342 19.24 45.88 13.22
N ARG A 343 18.18 46.59 13.60
CA ARG A 343 17.56 47.58 12.69
C ARG A 343 18.57 48.67 12.27
N GLY A 344 18.86 48.74 10.97
CA GLY A 344 19.82 49.68 10.40
C GLY A 344 21.26 49.16 10.38
N GLU A 345 21.52 47.97 10.87
CA GLU A 345 22.80 47.30 10.76
C GLU A 345 22.82 46.31 9.61
N LYS A 346 24.02 45.82 9.28
CA LYS A 346 24.25 44.86 8.19
C LYS A 346 24.91 43.60 8.75
N VAL A 347 24.61 42.45 8.15
CA VAL A 347 25.27 41.20 8.47
C VAL A 347 26.65 41.14 7.82
N SER A 348 27.59 40.36 8.37
CA SER A 348 28.88 40.13 7.71
C SER A 348 28.69 39.31 6.42
N ALA A 349 29.56 39.51 5.41
CA ALA A 349 29.50 38.75 4.17
C ALA A 349 29.70 37.25 4.42
N GLU A 350 30.63 36.87 5.29
CA GLU A 350 30.87 35.48 5.68
C GLU A 350 29.64 34.84 6.37
N ALA A 351 28.95 35.59 7.25
CA ALA A 351 27.77 35.07 7.95
C ALA A 351 26.59 34.88 6.98
N LEU A 352 26.39 35.79 6.01
CA LEU A 352 25.37 35.64 4.98
C LEU A 352 25.62 34.38 4.11
N GLU A 353 26.85 34.17 3.66
CA GLU A 353 27.21 33.01 2.85
C GLU A 353 27.09 31.70 3.66
N ALA A 354 27.49 31.69 4.95
CA ALA A 354 27.28 30.56 5.83
C ALA A 354 25.78 30.28 6.05
N THR A 355 24.95 31.31 6.20
CA THR A 355 23.50 31.18 6.34
C THR A 355 22.86 30.59 5.09
N LYS A 356 23.26 31.04 3.88
CA LYS A 356 22.80 30.47 2.61
C LYS A 356 23.22 29.00 2.46
N SER A 357 24.48 28.67 2.84
CA SER A 357 24.97 27.29 2.81
C SER A 357 24.17 26.40 3.76
N ILE A 358 23.91 26.85 4.98
CA ILE A 358 23.05 26.16 5.97
C ILE A 358 21.67 25.96 5.39
N PHE A 359 21.06 27.00 4.84
CA PHE A 359 19.71 26.93 4.26
C PHE A 359 19.61 25.94 3.09
N ASN A 360 20.64 25.86 2.25
CA ASN A 360 20.69 24.89 1.16
C ASN A 360 20.89 23.44 1.65
N THR A 361 21.37 23.25 2.87
CA THR A 361 21.53 21.93 3.47
C THR A 361 20.22 21.43 4.09
N LEU A 362 19.40 22.35 4.62
CA LEU A 362 18.10 22.07 5.23
C LEU A 362 17.02 21.71 4.20
#